data_c1ecfb91458636f793444bff53494aa9
#
_entry.id   c1ecfb91458636f793444bff53494aa9
#
_cell.length_a   1.000
_cell.length_b   1.000
_cell.length_c   1.000
_cell.angle_alpha   90.00
_cell.angle_beta   90.00
_cell.angle_gamma   90.00
#
_symmetry.space_group_name_H-M   'P 1'
#
loop_
_entity.id
_entity.type
_entity.pdbx_description
1 polymer ?
#
loop_
_entity_poly.entity_id
_entity_poly.type
_entity_poly.pdbx_seq_one_letter_code
_entity_poly.pdbx_strand_id
1 'polypeptide(L)'
;YETRGASLAFGIPFTENDRVFLGGKIESTKVDANSNSPQRYQDYVNRYGADPVSVAATVGWSRDSRDNSLAPTRGVYQRLNGEVGLPGMDIEYYKFTYQYQHYFPLSRTWTLAFNGEVGYGDVYGQTDMFPFFKNFYVGGIGSVRGFESGTLGPKDSTNKMNDDADNLGGDRMVNASLELLAPLPGGDRTLRIFGFLDAGYAWGYEGFVNANGHADYRRQEFSMSDMRYSTGIGVAWISPLGPLKFSLAFPLNEKEGDKTQRFQFQIGTGF
;
A
#
# COMPACT_ATOMS: atom_id res chain seq x y z
N TYR A 1 -16.16 -5.65 -5.27
CA TYR A 1 -15.88 -5.42 -6.70
C TYR A 1 -15.02 -6.54 -7.29
N GLU A 2 -15.14 -6.75 -8.59
CA GLU A 2 -14.36 -7.73 -9.36
C GLU A 2 -13.74 -7.01 -10.56
N THR A 3 -12.40 -7.09 -10.72
CA THR A 3 -11.70 -6.51 -11.86
C THR A 3 -11.23 -7.61 -12.80
N ARG A 4 -11.54 -7.45 -14.08
CA ARG A 4 -11.09 -8.32 -15.18
C ARG A 4 -10.32 -7.48 -16.18
N GLY A 5 -9.19 -7.97 -16.64
CA GLY A 5 -8.39 -7.19 -17.58
C GLY A 5 -7.24 -7.97 -18.18
N ALA A 6 -6.56 -7.30 -19.09
CA ALA A 6 -5.32 -7.76 -19.70
C ALA A 6 -4.30 -6.62 -19.70
N SER A 7 -3.05 -6.97 -19.53
CA SER A 7 -1.94 -6.03 -19.60
C SER A 7 -0.79 -6.59 -20.39
N LEU A 8 -0.07 -5.69 -21.06
CA LEU A 8 1.16 -5.99 -21.78
C LEU A 8 2.20 -4.96 -21.36
N ALA A 9 3.36 -5.43 -20.92
CA ALA A 9 4.47 -4.55 -20.57
C ALA A 9 5.79 -5.11 -21.12
N PHE A 10 6.64 -4.22 -21.59
CA PHE A 10 7.99 -4.51 -22.07
C PHE A 10 9.00 -3.96 -21.07
N GLY A 11 9.90 -4.83 -20.58
CA GLY A 11 11.00 -4.45 -19.72
C GLY A 11 12.28 -4.27 -20.52
N ILE A 12 12.83 -3.07 -20.54
CA ILE A 12 14.06 -2.72 -21.26
C ILE A 12 15.16 -2.53 -20.23
N PRO A 13 16.20 -3.38 -20.19
CA PRO A 13 17.36 -3.16 -19.35
C PRO A 13 18.14 -1.94 -19.90
N PHE A 14 18.34 -0.95 -19.06
CA PHE A 14 19.04 0.28 -19.42
C PHE A 14 20.50 0.24 -18.97
N THR A 15 20.74 -0.34 -17.79
CA THR A 15 22.06 -0.69 -17.25
C THR A 15 21.98 -2.08 -16.58
N GLU A 16 23.09 -2.52 -15.98
CA GLU A 16 23.09 -3.78 -15.21
C GLU A 16 22.09 -3.77 -14.05
N ASN A 17 21.85 -2.61 -13.46
CA ASN A 17 20.99 -2.44 -12.28
C ASN A 17 19.64 -1.78 -12.60
N ASP A 18 19.51 -1.10 -13.73
CA ASP A 18 18.34 -0.29 -14.06
C ASP A 18 17.49 -0.93 -15.16
N ARG A 19 16.18 -0.96 -14.97
CA ARG A 19 15.19 -1.41 -15.95
C ARG A 19 14.06 -0.40 -16.06
N VAL A 20 13.64 -0.15 -17.28
CA VAL A 20 12.45 0.66 -17.59
C VAL A 20 11.37 -0.26 -18.13
N PHE A 21 10.14 -0.06 -17.70
CA PHE A 21 8.97 -0.81 -18.14
C PHE A 21 8.01 0.15 -18.83
N LEU A 22 7.55 -0.23 -20.01
CA LEU A 22 6.53 0.50 -20.76
C LEU A 22 5.44 -0.48 -21.13
N GLY A 23 4.20 -0.11 -20.91
CA GLY A 23 3.09 -1.01 -21.19
C GLY A 23 1.75 -0.30 -21.26
N GLY A 24 0.75 -1.12 -21.45
CA GLY A 24 -0.64 -0.71 -21.41
C GLY A 24 -1.49 -1.80 -20.79
N LYS A 25 -2.62 -1.41 -20.27
CA LYS A 25 -3.62 -2.32 -19.71
C LYS A 25 -5.03 -1.86 -20.04
N ILE A 26 -5.91 -2.82 -20.14
CA ILE A 26 -7.34 -2.62 -20.24
C ILE A 26 -7.99 -3.38 -19.08
N GLU A 27 -8.84 -2.72 -18.34
CA GLU A 27 -9.54 -3.29 -17.17
C GLU A 27 -11.01 -2.90 -17.21
N SER A 28 -11.89 -3.86 -16.92
CA SER A 28 -13.30 -3.64 -16.57
C SER A 28 -13.47 -4.01 -15.11
N THR A 29 -14.05 -3.11 -14.32
CA THR A 29 -14.26 -3.34 -12.88
C THR A 29 -15.74 -3.36 -12.59
N LYS A 30 -16.27 -4.55 -12.33
CA LYS A 30 -17.64 -4.72 -11.87
C LYS A 30 -17.75 -4.37 -10.40
N VAL A 31 -18.63 -3.43 -10.07
CA VAL A 31 -18.90 -2.96 -8.72
C VAL A 31 -20.33 -3.31 -8.34
N ASP A 32 -20.51 -4.19 -7.37
CA ASP A 32 -21.80 -4.49 -6.75
C ASP A 32 -21.94 -3.63 -5.47
N ALA A 33 -22.44 -2.41 -5.62
CA ALA A 33 -22.79 -1.55 -4.50
C ALA A 33 -24.27 -1.75 -4.12
N ASN A 34 -24.53 -1.98 -2.85
CA ASN A 34 -25.87 -2.11 -2.27
C ASN A 34 -26.07 -1.10 -1.13
N SER A 35 -27.24 -1.08 -0.52
CA SER A 35 -27.58 -0.15 0.56
C SER A 35 -26.68 -0.24 1.81
N ASN A 36 -25.94 -1.35 1.97
CA ASN A 36 -25.00 -1.55 3.08
C ASN A 36 -23.57 -1.17 2.70
N SER A 37 -23.31 -0.85 1.42
CA SER A 37 -22.02 -0.40 0.96
C SER A 37 -21.77 1.05 1.40
N PRO A 38 -20.49 1.46 1.57
CA PRO A 38 -20.15 2.87 1.79
C PRO A 38 -20.86 3.79 0.81
N GLN A 39 -21.41 4.89 1.28
CA GLN A 39 -22.18 5.81 0.43
C GLN A 39 -21.34 6.29 -0.77
N ARG A 40 -20.04 6.51 -0.56
CA ARG A 40 -19.13 6.90 -1.62
C ARG A 40 -19.07 5.89 -2.77
N TYR A 41 -19.19 4.59 -2.48
CA TYR A 41 -19.21 3.55 -3.51
C TYR A 41 -20.52 3.55 -4.28
N GLN A 42 -21.62 3.79 -3.60
CA GLN A 42 -22.94 3.94 -4.23
C GLN A 42 -22.96 5.16 -5.17
N ASP A 43 -22.44 6.31 -4.72
CA ASP A 43 -22.35 7.53 -5.51
C ASP A 43 -21.43 7.36 -6.73
N TYR A 44 -20.33 6.62 -6.57
CA TYR A 44 -19.44 6.28 -7.68
C TYR A 44 -20.18 5.47 -8.75
N VAL A 45 -20.90 4.42 -8.34
CA VAL A 45 -21.67 3.56 -9.27
C VAL A 45 -22.78 4.34 -9.95
N ASN A 46 -23.48 5.21 -9.22
CA ASN A 46 -24.52 6.07 -9.79
C ASN A 46 -23.97 7.04 -10.86
N ARG A 47 -22.73 7.46 -10.73
CA ARG A 47 -22.11 8.45 -11.61
C ARG A 47 -21.39 7.84 -12.81
N TYR A 48 -20.64 6.77 -12.62
CA TYR A 48 -19.79 6.15 -13.65
C TYR A 48 -20.27 4.78 -14.12
N GLY A 49 -21.39 4.28 -13.55
CA GLY A 49 -21.90 2.95 -13.86
C GLY A 49 -21.29 1.84 -12.99
N ALA A 50 -21.88 0.66 -13.08
CA ALA A 50 -21.48 -0.50 -12.29
C ALA A 50 -20.31 -1.29 -12.91
N ASP A 51 -20.01 -1.08 -14.19
CA ASP A 51 -18.99 -1.82 -14.95
C ASP A 51 -18.06 -0.86 -15.73
N PRO A 52 -17.41 0.13 -15.07
CA PRO A 52 -16.55 1.08 -15.78
C PRO A 52 -15.34 0.38 -16.42
N VAL A 53 -15.03 0.79 -17.65
CA VAL A 53 -13.88 0.33 -18.42
C VAL A 53 -12.79 1.39 -18.39
N SER A 54 -11.57 0.99 -18.07
CA SER A 54 -10.40 1.84 -18.14
C SER A 54 -9.34 1.23 -19.09
N VAL A 55 -8.75 2.09 -19.90
CA VAL A 55 -7.53 1.78 -20.64
C VAL A 55 -6.44 2.70 -20.10
N ALA A 56 -5.33 2.13 -19.68
CA ALA A 56 -4.26 2.90 -19.07
C ALA A 56 -2.91 2.60 -19.70
N ALA A 57 -2.12 3.64 -19.91
CA ALA A 57 -0.69 3.52 -20.14
C ALA A 57 0.03 3.29 -18.81
N THR A 58 1.04 2.42 -18.83
CA THR A 58 1.86 2.13 -17.64
C THR A 58 3.32 2.42 -17.94
N VAL A 59 3.99 3.05 -16.97
CA VAL A 59 5.42 3.32 -17.00
C VAL A 59 6.02 2.86 -15.67
N GLY A 60 7.16 2.22 -15.74
CA GLY A 60 7.89 1.79 -14.55
C GLY A 60 9.38 2.01 -14.72
N TRP A 61 10.06 2.19 -13.61
CA TRP A 61 11.51 2.17 -13.52
C TRP A 61 11.88 1.42 -12.24
N SER A 62 12.90 0.57 -12.33
CA SER A 62 13.46 -0.06 -11.14
C SER A 62 14.98 -0.05 -11.20
N ARG A 63 15.60 0.16 -10.05
CA ARG A 63 17.04 0.03 -9.83
C ARG A 63 17.27 -0.93 -8.68
N ASP A 64 18.07 -1.96 -8.92
CA ASP A 64 18.44 -2.95 -7.90
C ASP A 64 19.95 -3.14 -7.87
N SER A 65 20.59 -2.62 -6.82
CA SER A 65 22.02 -2.76 -6.55
C SER A 65 22.29 -3.55 -5.28
N ARG A 66 21.30 -4.28 -4.77
CA ARG A 66 21.44 -5.12 -3.58
C ARG A 66 22.37 -6.29 -3.85
N ASP A 67 23.15 -6.66 -2.84
CA ASP A 67 24.07 -7.81 -2.89
C ASP A 67 23.34 -9.16 -3.00
N ASN A 68 22.10 -9.22 -2.53
CA ASN A 68 21.24 -10.40 -2.59
C ASN A 68 19.77 -9.95 -2.62
N SER A 69 18.95 -10.57 -3.47
CA SER A 69 17.53 -10.21 -3.60
C SER A 69 16.66 -10.73 -2.46
N LEU A 70 17.01 -11.87 -1.85
CA LEU A 70 16.23 -12.52 -0.79
C LEU A 70 16.70 -12.17 0.61
N ALA A 71 18.01 -11.96 0.79
CA ALA A 71 18.60 -11.66 2.09
C ALA A 71 19.65 -10.55 1.97
N PRO A 72 19.25 -9.34 1.56
CA PRO A 72 20.19 -8.25 1.35
C PRO A 72 20.87 -7.84 2.65
N THR A 73 22.14 -7.46 2.53
CA THR A 73 22.93 -6.89 3.61
C THR A 73 23.43 -5.50 3.27
N ARG A 74 23.51 -5.17 1.99
CA ARG A 74 23.92 -3.86 1.49
C ARG A 74 23.29 -3.56 0.13
N GLY A 75 23.25 -2.27 -0.20
CA GLY A 75 22.76 -1.80 -1.49
C GLY A 75 21.39 -1.17 -1.44
N VAL A 76 20.89 -0.80 -2.59
CA VAL A 76 19.66 0.00 -2.74
C VAL A 76 18.73 -0.68 -3.74
N TYR A 77 17.47 -0.70 -3.42
CA TYR A 77 16.40 -0.99 -4.36
C TYR A 77 15.47 0.21 -4.47
N GLN A 78 15.17 0.60 -5.69
CA GLN A 78 14.22 1.67 -5.99
C GLN A 78 13.23 1.19 -7.05
N ARG A 79 11.99 1.59 -6.92
CA ARG A 79 10.96 1.29 -7.89
C ARG A 79 9.98 2.46 -8.01
N LEU A 80 9.79 2.92 -9.22
CA LEU A 80 8.75 3.88 -9.59
C LEU A 80 7.77 3.16 -10.52
N ASN A 81 6.48 3.26 -10.23
CA ASN A 81 5.42 2.83 -11.15
C ASN A 81 4.47 4.01 -11.36
N GLY A 82 4.08 4.18 -12.61
CA GLY A 82 3.06 5.14 -13.03
C GLY A 82 2.01 4.45 -13.86
N GLU A 83 0.79 4.88 -13.70
CA GLU A 83 -0.39 4.45 -14.44
C GLU A 83 -1.21 5.68 -14.77
N VAL A 84 -1.54 5.86 -16.04
CA VAL A 84 -2.35 6.98 -16.52
C VAL A 84 -3.48 6.41 -17.37
N GLY A 85 -4.71 6.55 -16.92
CA GLY A 85 -5.91 6.21 -17.68
C GLY A 85 -6.01 7.11 -18.91
N LEU A 86 -6.28 6.54 -20.07
CA LEU A 86 -6.32 7.31 -21.32
C LEU A 86 -7.60 8.16 -21.41
N PRO A 87 -7.52 9.36 -21.99
CA PRO A 87 -8.69 10.22 -22.17
C PRO A 87 -9.73 9.59 -23.10
N GLY A 88 -11.01 9.88 -22.81
CA GLY A 88 -12.13 9.36 -23.59
C GLY A 88 -12.61 7.96 -23.17
N MET A 89 -12.08 7.41 -22.09
CA MET A 89 -12.60 6.23 -21.40
C MET A 89 -13.51 6.63 -20.24
N ASP A 90 -14.15 5.63 -19.60
CA ASP A 90 -15.10 5.89 -18.52
C ASP A 90 -14.42 6.54 -17.30
N ILE A 91 -13.10 6.33 -17.12
CA ILE A 91 -12.34 6.82 -15.99
C ILE A 91 -11.01 7.40 -16.45
N GLU A 92 -10.80 8.68 -16.15
CA GLU A 92 -9.59 9.44 -16.45
C GLU A 92 -8.86 9.76 -15.14
N TYR A 93 -7.77 9.06 -14.89
CA TYR A 93 -7.01 9.14 -13.63
C TYR A 93 -5.52 8.96 -13.86
N TYR A 94 -4.73 9.30 -12.87
CA TYR A 94 -3.33 8.92 -12.80
C TYR A 94 -2.97 8.46 -11.40
N LYS A 95 -2.02 7.52 -11.34
CA LYS A 95 -1.56 6.92 -10.09
C LYS A 95 -0.07 6.66 -10.17
N PHE A 96 0.67 7.06 -9.14
CA PHE A 96 2.11 6.85 -9.02
C PHE A 96 2.43 6.21 -7.68
N THR A 97 3.42 5.30 -7.69
CA THR A 97 4.02 4.74 -6.48
C THR A 97 5.53 4.82 -6.60
N TYR A 98 6.19 5.21 -5.53
CA TYR A 98 7.64 5.17 -5.45
C TYR A 98 8.05 4.46 -4.17
N GLN A 99 8.89 3.42 -4.32
CA GLN A 99 9.46 2.64 -3.24
C GLN A 99 10.97 2.83 -3.21
N TYR A 100 11.51 3.01 -2.02
CA TYR A 100 12.93 3.11 -1.76
C TYR A 100 13.32 2.18 -0.62
N GLN A 101 14.29 1.28 -0.86
CA GLN A 101 14.87 0.41 0.15
C GLN A 101 16.37 0.63 0.18
N HIS A 102 16.94 0.70 1.38
CA HIS A 102 18.38 0.83 1.55
C HIS A 102 18.86 -0.06 2.69
N TYR A 103 19.87 -0.85 2.41
CA TYR A 103 20.50 -1.78 3.35
C TYR A 103 21.92 -1.28 3.65
N PHE A 104 22.15 -0.96 4.94
CA PHE A 104 23.42 -0.47 5.47
C PHE A 104 24.05 -1.55 6.33
N PRO A 105 25.22 -2.11 5.96
CA PRO A 105 25.96 -3.01 6.83
C PRO A 105 26.60 -2.23 7.97
N LEU A 106 26.04 -2.32 9.18
CA LEU A 106 26.62 -1.68 10.37
C LEU A 106 27.84 -2.45 10.88
N SER A 107 27.84 -3.78 10.68
CA SER A 107 28.95 -4.66 11.01
C SER A 107 28.88 -5.92 10.12
N ARG A 108 29.73 -6.91 10.41
CA ARG A 108 29.69 -8.21 9.72
C ARG A 108 28.39 -8.99 10.00
N THR A 109 27.69 -8.66 11.08
CA THR A 109 26.48 -9.37 11.54
C THR A 109 25.23 -8.51 11.52
N TRP A 110 25.34 -7.19 11.70
CA TRP A 110 24.22 -6.28 11.81
C TRP A 110 23.99 -5.49 10.53
N THR A 111 22.77 -5.51 10.06
CA THR A 111 22.31 -4.72 8.90
C THR A 111 21.17 -3.81 9.34
N LEU A 112 21.28 -2.54 9.05
CA LEU A 112 20.17 -1.59 9.16
C LEU A 112 19.48 -1.49 7.80
N ALA A 113 18.19 -1.74 7.76
CA ALA A 113 17.38 -1.61 6.56
C ALA A 113 16.36 -0.49 6.73
N PHE A 114 16.29 0.37 5.75
CA PHE A 114 15.23 1.36 5.59
C PHE A 114 14.37 0.97 4.39
N ASN A 115 13.06 0.96 4.56
CA ASN A 115 12.08 0.82 3.48
C ASN A 115 11.08 1.97 3.58
N GLY A 116 10.85 2.68 2.49
CA GLY A 116 9.85 3.74 2.40
C GLY A 116 9.06 3.63 1.12
N GLU A 117 7.78 3.93 1.18
CA GLU A 117 6.91 3.95 0.02
C GLU A 117 5.97 5.16 0.10
N VAL A 118 5.79 5.81 -1.04
CA VAL A 118 4.83 6.90 -1.21
C VAL A 118 3.94 6.61 -2.40
N GLY A 119 2.67 6.92 -2.27
CA GLY A 119 1.66 6.78 -3.31
C GLY A 119 0.89 8.08 -3.51
N TYR A 120 0.61 8.38 -4.75
CA TYR A 120 -0.19 9.54 -5.14
C TYR A 120 -1.11 9.17 -6.29
N GLY A 121 -2.39 9.44 -6.16
CA GLY A 121 -3.39 9.29 -7.21
C GLY A 121 -4.27 10.52 -7.28
N ASP A 122 -4.74 10.86 -8.47
CA ASP A 122 -5.74 11.91 -8.68
C ASP A 122 -6.46 11.68 -10.01
N VAL A 123 -7.43 12.49 -10.32
CA VAL A 123 -8.25 12.42 -11.52
C VAL A 123 -8.03 13.62 -12.42
N TYR A 124 -8.44 13.50 -13.68
CA TYR A 124 -8.41 14.60 -14.63
C TYR A 124 -9.57 14.48 -15.64
N GLY A 125 -9.68 15.45 -16.54
CA GLY A 125 -10.66 15.43 -17.61
C GLY A 125 -12.09 15.51 -17.11
N GLN A 126 -12.90 14.52 -17.43
CA GLN A 126 -14.31 14.44 -17.05
C GLN A 126 -14.55 13.62 -15.76
N THR A 127 -13.51 13.01 -15.20
CA THR A 127 -13.60 12.26 -13.95
C THR A 127 -13.29 13.20 -12.78
N ASP A 128 -14.16 13.26 -11.80
CA ASP A 128 -14.03 14.12 -10.62
C ASP A 128 -13.97 13.33 -9.30
N MET A 129 -14.12 12.02 -9.35
CA MET A 129 -14.02 11.14 -8.21
C MET A 129 -12.98 10.05 -8.47
N PHE A 130 -11.90 10.02 -7.68
CA PHE A 130 -10.88 8.98 -7.80
C PHE A 130 -11.49 7.59 -7.55
N PRO A 131 -11.21 6.61 -8.43
CA PRO A 131 -11.79 5.27 -8.31
C PRO A 131 -11.37 4.61 -7.00
N PHE A 132 -12.31 4.27 -6.14
CA PHE A 132 -12.02 3.68 -4.83
C PHE A 132 -11.27 2.34 -4.92
N PHE A 133 -11.46 1.57 -5.98
CA PHE A 133 -10.74 0.33 -6.25
C PHE A 133 -9.29 0.56 -6.72
N LYS A 134 -8.87 1.80 -6.90
CA LYS A 134 -7.48 2.23 -7.12
C LYS A 134 -6.85 2.86 -5.88
N ASN A 135 -7.59 3.00 -4.80
CA ASN A 135 -7.09 3.56 -3.54
C ASN A 135 -5.87 2.80 -3.01
N PHE A 136 -5.08 3.49 -2.24
CA PHE A 136 -4.00 2.92 -1.45
C PHE A 136 -4.52 2.52 -0.08
N TYR A 137 -3.98 1.43 0.45
CA TYR A 137 -4.30 0.91 1.77
C TYR A 137 -3.03 0.76 2.57
N VAL A 138 -3.04 1.19 3.83
CA VAL A 138 -1.92 1.11 4.77
C VAL A 138 -2.36 0.34 6.00
N GLY A 139 -1.44 -0.35 6.65
CA GLY A 139 -1.64 -1.29 7.76
C GLY A 139 -1.28 -2.71 7.34
N GLY A 140 -0.87 -3.52 8.30
CA GLY A 140 -0.44 -4.89 8.10
C GLY A 140 1.05 -5.07 7.87
N ILE A 141 1.46 -6.32 7.69
CA ILE A 141 2.87 -6.74 7.62
C ILE A 141 3.67 -6.10 6.47
N GLY A 142 3.00 -5.68 5.41
CA GLY A 142 3.61 -5.02 4.25
C GLY A 142 3.82 -3.50 4.40
N SER A 143 3.32 -2.88 5.48
CA SER A 143 3.41 -1.42 5.67
C SER A 143 3.62 -1.05 7.13
N VAL A 144 2.56 -0.96 7.96
CA VAL A 144 2.64 -0.64 9.39
C VAL A 144 2.15 -1.85 10.18
N ARG A 145 3.09 -2.62 10.71
CA ARG A 145 2.80 -3.82 11.52
C ARG A 145 2.12 -3.45 12.83
N GLY A 146 1.37 -4.39 13.39
CA GLY A 146 0.59 -4.17 14.62
C GLY A 146 -0.83 -3.67 14.39
N PHE A 147 -1.12 -3.20 13.19
CA PHE A 147 -2.47 -2.87 12.73
C PHE A 147 -2.96 -3.89 11.70
N GLU A 148 -4.26 -4.08 11.60
CA GLU A 148 -4.85 -4.94 10.57
C GLU A 148 -4.56 -4.40 9.17
N SER A 149 -4.49 -5.31 8.20
CA SER A 149 -4.18 -4.96 6.81
C SER A 149 -5.22 -4.01 6.23
N GLY A 150 -4.76 -2.86 5.70
CA GLY A 150 -5.59 -1.90 4.99
C GLY A 150 -6.51 -1.06 5.88
N THR A 151 -6.29 -0.99 7.19
CA THR A 151 -7.20 -0.30 8.11
C THR A 151 -6.77 1.12 8.49
N LEU A 152 -5.56 1.54 8.10
CA LEU A 152 -5.03 2.87 8.41
C LEU A 152 -5.31 3.85 7.29
N GLY A 153 -6.34 4.68 7.47
CA GLY A 153 -6.76 5.67 6.49
C GLY A 153 -8.17 6.19 6.72
N PRO A 154 -8.71 6.91 5.73
CA PRO A 154 -10.07 7.41 5.76
C PRO A 154 -11.10 6.33 5.97
N LYS A 155 -12.12 6.64 6.75
CA LYS A 155 -13.23 5.75 7.07
C LYS A 155 -14.55 6.35 6.60
N ASP A 156 -15.52 5.48 6.36
CA ASP A 156 -16.91 5.87 6.12
C ASP A 156 -17.73 5.68 7.38
N SER A 157 -18.12 6.77 7.98
CA SER A 157 -19.03 6.81 9.14
C SER A 157 -20.46 7.17 8.76
N THR A 158 -20.81 7.17 7.47
CA THR A 158 -22.14 7.53 6.98
C THR A 158 -23.17 6.46 7.30
N ASN A 159 -22.75 5.22 7.43
CA ASN A 159 -23.61 4.07 7.73
C ASN A 159 -23.61 3.82 9.25
N LYS A 160 -24.54 4.46 9.96
CA LYS A 160 -24.64 4.42 11.44
C LYS A 160 -25.00 3.06 12.04
N MET A 161 -25.29 2.06 11.24
CA MET A 161 -25.73 0.74 11.73
C MET A 161 -24.59 -0.20 12.13
N ASN A 162 -23.37 0.10 11.78
CA ASN A 162 -22.22 -0.71 12.15
C ASN A 162 -21.25 0.13 13.00
N ASP A 163 -20.99 -0.33 14.22
CA ASP A 163 -19.94 0.20 15.09
C ASP A 163 -18.53 0.13 14.44
N ASP A 164 -18.42 -0.59 13.30
CA ASP A 164 -17.23 -0.74 12.48
C ASP A 164 -17.34 0.10 11.19
N ALA A 165 -16.83 1.32 11.21
CA ALA A 165 -16.73 2.13 10.01
C ALA A 165 -15.87 1.45 8.94
N ASP A 166 -16.34 1.46 7.69
CA ASP A 166 -15.65 0.85 6.56
C ASP A 166 -14.36 1.61 6.20
N ASN A 167 -13.28 0.89 5.94
CA ASN A 167 -12.04 1.49 5.49
C ASN A 167 -12.12 1.82 4.00
N LEU A 168 -12.04 3.09 3.67
CA LEU A 168 -12.11 3.56 2.28
C LEU A 168 -10.77 3.50 1.55
N GLY A 169 -9.66 3.40 2.28
CA GLY A 169 -8.33 3.67 1.70
C GLY A 169 -8.19 5.15 1.31
N GLY A 170 -7.09 5.51 0.68
CA GLY A 170 -6.80 6.88 0.27
C GLY A 170 -6.28 6.99 -1.15
N ASP A 171 -6.44 8.16 -1.74
CA ASP A 171 -5.81 8.50 -3.02
C ASP A 171 -4.31 8.81 -2.85
N ARG A 172 -3.84 8.90 -1.61
CA ARG A 172 -2.45 9.15 -1.21
C ARG A 172 -2.04 8.28 -0.05
N MET A 173 -0.77 7.90 -0.02
CA MET A 173 -0.20 7.15 1.09
C MET A 173 1.26 7.50 1.33
N VAL A 174 1.69 7.26 2.56
CA VAL A 174 3.10 7.16 2.95
C VAL A 174 3.26 6.04 3.96
N ASN A 175 4.27 5.24 3.79
CA ASN A 175 4.73 4.33 4.82
C ASN A 175 6.26 4.27 4.84
N ALA A 176 6.81 3.98 6.01
CA ALA A 176 8.24 3.81 6.22
C ALA A 176 8.49 2.77 7.30
N SER A 177 9.53 2.00 7.13
CA SER A 177 10.00 1.00 8.09
C SER A 177 11.51 1.10 8.27
N LEU A 178 11.96 1.05 9.49
CA LEU A 178 13.37 0.94 9.86
C LEU A 178 13.57 -0.38 10.59
N GLU A 179 14.40 -1.27 10.05
CA GLU A 179 14.65 -2.60 10.61
C GLU A 179 16.14 -2.78 10.95
N LEU A 180 16.42 -3.29 12.13
CA LEU A 180 17.75 -3.74 12.51
C LEU A 180 17.79 -5.26 12.49
N LEU A 181 18.51 -5.82 11.51
CA LEU A 181 18.55 -7.27 11.24
C LEU A 181 19.89 -7.87 11.68
N ALA A 182 19.81 -9.09 12.22
CA ALA A 182 20.98 -9.91 12.50
C ALA A 182 20.69 -11.40 12.22
N PRO A 183 21.70 -12.20 11.80
CA PRO A 183 21.53 -13.65 11.73
C PRO A 183 21.29 -14.21 13.15
N LEU A 184 20.50 -15.27 13.25
CA LEU A 184 20.29 -15.96 14.52
C LEU A 184 21.63 -16.59 14.98
N PRO A 185 22.06 -16.39 16.24
CA PRO A 185 23.30 -16.99 16.75
C PRO A 185 23.30 -18.51 16.61
N GLY A 186 24.34 -19.07 15.99
CA GLY A 186 24.45 -20.51 15.70
C GLY A 186 23.60 -21.00 14.53
N GLY A 187 22.86 -20.12 13.87
CA GLY A 187 22.03 -20.42 12.71
C GLY A 187 22.70 -20.08 11.38
N ASP A 188 22.10 -20.57 10.30
CA ASP A 188 22.44 -20.20 8.94
C ASP A 188 22.02 -18.72 8.65
N ARG A 189 22.66 -18.10 7.66
CA ARG A 189 22.29 -16.73 7.19
C ARG A 189 20.88 -16.64 6.61
N THR A 190 20.23 -17.77 6.41
CA THR A 190 18.83 -17.86 5.96
C THR A 190 17.84 -17.50 7.05
N LEU A 191 18.24 -17.58 8.34
CA LEU A 191 17.39 -17.23 9.48
C LEU A 191 17.92 -15.98 10.18
N ARG A 192 17.10 -14.93 10.19
CA ARG A 192 17.44 -13.62 10.76
C ARG A 192 16.40 -13.21 11.79
N ILE A 193 16.87 -12.58 12.85
CA ILE A 193 16.03 -11.83 13.78
C ILE A 193 16.09 -10.37 13.43
N PHE A 194 15.01 -9.64 13.69
CA PHE A 194 14.99 -8.19 13.49
C PHE A 194 14.13 -7.48 14.54
N GLY A 195 14.55 -6.27 14.87
CA GLY A 195 13.70 -5.29 15.55
C GLY A 195 13.31 -4.21 14.55
N PHE A 196 12.14 -3.57 14.72
CA PHE A 196 11.65 -2.60 13.77
C PHE A 196 10.90 -1.42 14.39
N LEU A 197 10.84 -0.35 13.61
CA LEU A 197 9.99 0.81 13.79
C LEU A 197 9.27 1.07 12.48
N ASP A 198 7.94 1.09 12.49
CA ASP A 198 7.11 1.39 11.33
C ASP A 198 6.34 2.69 11.55
N ALA A 199 6.10 3.39 10.45
CA ALA A 199 5.25 4.58 10.41
C ALA A 199 4.47 4.60 9.10
N GLY A 200 3.21 5.03 9.11
CA GLY A 200 2.47 5.19 7.86
C GLY A 200 1.01 5.59 8.05
N TYR A 201 0.44 6.03 6.95
CA TYR A 201 -0.97 6.42 6.86
C TYR A 201 -1.38 6.60 5.39
N ALA A 202 -2.65 6.32 5.09
CA ALA A 202 -3.28 6.70 3.83
C ALA A 202 -4.26 7.84 4.10
N TRP A 203 -4.39 8.79 3.16
CA TRP A 203 -5.35 9.89 3.27
C TRP A 203 -6.03 10.16 1.94
N GLY A 204 -7.19 10.81 2.01
CA GLY A 204 -8.03 11.07 0.86
C GLY A 204 -9.36 11.61 1.30
N TYR A 205 -10.45 10.98 0.88
CA TYR A 205 -11.79 11.42 1.23
C TYR A 205 -12.38 10.55 2.35
N GLU A 206 -12.82 11.22 3.41
CA GLU A 206 -13.53 10.65 4.54
C GLU A 206 -15.03 10.89 4.40
N GLY A 207 -15.85 9.87 4.67
CA GLY A 207 -17.30 9.99 4.70
C GLY A 207 -17.82 10.30 6.10
N PHE A 208 -18.75 11.21 6.22
CA PHE A 208 -19.39 11.58 7.49
C PHE A 208 -20.85 11.96 7.29
N VAL A 209 -21.61 12.02 8.39
CA VAL A 209 -22.99 12.53 8.37
C VAL A 209 -22.96 13.99 8.79
N ASN A 210 -23.44 14.88 7.92
CA ASN A 210 -23.49 16.32 8.21
C ASN A 210 -24.60 16.66 9.22
N ALA A 211 -24.67 17.92 9.66
CA ALA A 211 -25.62 18.40 10.67
C ALA A 211 -27.10 18.22 10.25
N ASN A 212 -27.39 18.08 8.97
CA ASN A 212 -28.72 17.85 8.43
C ASN A 212 -29.08 16.35 8.32
N GLY A 213 -28.19 15.46 8.76
CA GLY A 213 -28.40 14.01 8.70
C GLY A 213 -28.12 13.37 7.32
N HIS A 214 -27.50 14.10 6.39
CA HIS A 214 -27.14 13.59 5.06
C HIS A 214 -25.69 13.15 5.02
N ALA A 215 -25.40 12.12 4.22
CA ALA A 215 -24.03 11.70 3.91
C ALA A 215 -23.28 12.81 3.15
N ASP A 216 -22.06 13.05 3.53
CA ASP A 216 -21.20 14.06 2.91
C ASP A 216 -19.73 13.60 2.98
N TYR A 217 -18.84 14.23 2.21
CA TYR A 217 -17.44 13.85 2.12
C TYR A 217 -16.53 15.06 2.33
N ARG A 218 -15.50 14.81 3.12
CA ARG A 218 -14.45 15.81 3.38
C ARG A 218 -13.10 15.25 2.91
N ARG A 219 -12.35 16.05 2.16
CA ARG A 219 -10.96 15.72 1.85
C ARG A 219 -10.12 15.94 3.10
N GLN A 220 -9.41 14.89 3.50
CA GLN A 220 -8.39 14.99 4.54
C GLN A 220 -7.11 15.57 3.95
N GLU A 221 -6.51 16.53 4.65
CA GLU A 221 -5.16 16.97 4.39
C GLU A 221 -4.16 16.10 5.15
N PHE A 222 -2.94 16.00 4.63
CA PHE A 222 -1.89 15.28 5.34
C PHE A 222 -1.59 15.93 6.69
N SER A 223 -1.62 15.14 7.75
CA SER A 223 -1.21 15.55 9.08
C SER A 223 -0.31 14.50 9.72
N MET A 224 0.84 14.95 10.25
CA MET A 224 1.73 14.08 11.03
C MET A 224 1.04 13.49 12.26
N SER A 225 0.01 14.15 12.79
CA SER A 225 -0.79 13.63 13.91
C SER A 225 -1.63 12.41 13.53
N ASP A 226 -1.90 12.22 12.23
CA ASP A 226 -2.69 11.09 11.74
C ASP A 226 -1.84 9.87 11.41
N MET A 227 -0.53 10.03 11.33
CA MET A 227 0.37 8.89 11.16
C MET A 227 0.28 7.93 12.35
N ARG A 228 0.30 6.64 12.03
CA ARG A 228 0.41 5.57 13.01
C ARG A 228 1.83 5.07 13.07
N TYR A 229 2.24 4.73 14.28
CA TYR A 229 3.57 4.22 14.57
C TYR A 229 3.45 2.88 15.29
N SER A 230 4.35 1.99 15.00
CA SER A 230 4.49 0.73 15.72
C SER A 230 5.94 0.33 15.85
N THR A 231 6.21 -0.52 16.83
CA THR A 231 7.51 -1.13 17.05
C THR A 231 7.33 -2.62 17.33
N GLY A 232 8.39 -3.38 17.20
CA GLY A 232 8.32 -4.80 17.51
C GLY A 232 9.58 -5.56 17.13
N ILE A 233 9.44 -6.86 17.17
CA ILE A 233 10.48 -7.81 16.82
C ILE A 233 9.94 -8.87 15.87
N GLY A 234 10.81 -9.53 15.14
CA GLY A 234 10.40 -10.59 14.24
C GLY A 234 11.52 -11.52 13.83
N VAL A 235 11.13 -12.49 13.04
CA VAL A 235 12.00 -13.49 12.44
C VAL A 235 11.73 -13.56 10.95
N ALA A 236 12.79 -13.50 10.15
CA ALA A 236 12.75 -13.71 8.72
C ALA A 236 13.54 -14.98 8.39
N TRP A 237 12.92 -15.89 7.66
CA TRP A 237 13.51 -17.17 7.31
C TRP A 237 13.35 -17.47 5.82
N ILE A 238 14.45 -17.71 5.14
CA ILE A 238 14.45 -18.23 3.78
C ILE A 238 14.33 -19.77 3.88
N SER A 239 13.09 -20.23 3.92
CA SER A 239 12.79 -21.66 4.03
C SER A 239 12.84 -22.35 2.66
N PRO A 240 12.90 -23.68 2.61
CA PRO A 240 12.77 -24.43 1.35
C PRO A 240 11.45 -24.20 0.60
N LEU A 241 10.42 -23.72 1.30
CA LEU A 241 9.10 -23.38 0.74
C LEU A 241 9.01 -21.91 0.29
N GLY A 242 10.08 -21.15 0.47
CA GLY A 242 10.14 -19.72 0.18
C GLY A 242 10.37 -18.84 1.42
N PRO A 243 10.47 -17.52 1.24
CA PRO A 243 10.67 -16.60 2.34
C PRO A 243 9.46 -16.57 3.27
N LEU A 244 9.72 -16.64 4.57
CA LEU A 244 8.75 -16.52 5.66
C LEU A 244 9.14 -15.35 6.55
N LYS A 245 8.18 -14.53 6.95
CA LYS A 245 8.38 -13.42 7.90
C LYS A 245 7.32 -13.50 8.98
N PHE A 246 7.75 -13.47 10.25
CA PHE A 246 6.88 -13.44 11.42
C PHE A 246 7.22 -12.20 12.22
N SER A 247 6.21 -11.49 12.70
CA SER A 247 6.40 -10.30 13.52
C SER A 247 5.43 -10.26 14.69
N LEU A 248 5.95 -9.80 15.83
CA LEU A 248 5.17 -9.40 16.98
C LEU A 248 5.32 -7.88 17.14
N ALA A 249 4.23 -7.17 16.90
CA ALA A 249 4.20 -5.73 16.81
C ALA A 249 3.35 -5.08 17.91
N PHE A 250 3.75 -3.89 18.34
CA PHE A 250 3.08 -3.09 19.36
C PHE A 250 2.79 -1.70 18.77
N PRO A 251 1.51 -1.36 18.52
CA PRO A 251 1.11 -0.01 18.19
C PRO A 251 1.55 0.99 19.29
N LEU A 252 2.08 2.14 18.88
CA LEU A 252 2.57 3.18 19.78
C LEU A 252 1.55 4.32 19.97
N ASN A 253 0.67 4.53 19.01
CA ASN A 253 -0.31 5.63 19.00
C ASN A 253 -1.64 5.19 18.36
N GLU A 254 -2.24 4.15 18.90
CA GLU A 254 -3.58 3.69 18.52
C GLU A 254 -4.61 4.81 18.74
N LYS A 255 -5.52 4.99 17.78
CA LYS A 255 -6.65 5.92 17.88
C LYS A 255 -7.96 5.16 17.83
N GLU A 256 -9.03 5.83 18.26
CA GLU A 256 -10.39 5.28 18.16
C GLU A 256 -10.71 4.80 16.74
N GLY A 257 -11.26 3.60 16.64
CA GLY A 257 -11.57 2.95 15.38
C GLY A 257 -10.37 2.27 14.68
N ASP A 258 -9.14 2.33 15.21
CA ASP A 258 -8.06 1.53 14.67
C ASP A 258 -8.24 0.05 15.03
N LYS A 259 -7.97 -0.83 14.05
CA LYS A 259 -8.00 -2.28 14.27
C LYS A 259 -6.57 -2.78 14.41
N THR A 260 -6.28 -3.44 15.54
CA THR A 260 -4.93 -3.91 15.84
C THR A 260 -4.79 -5.41 15.65
N GLN A 261 -3.63 -5.82 15.11
CA GLN A 261 -3.24 -7.22 14.96
C GLN A 261 -1.77 -7.38 15.31
N ARG A 262 -1.48 -7.76 16.55
CA ARG A 262 -0.11 -7.79 17.08
C ARG A 262 0.77 -8.87 16.47
N PHE A 263 0.22 -10.05 16.19
CA PHE A 263 0.95 -11.13 15.53
C PHE A 263 0.59 -11.18 14.06
N GLN A 264 1.60 -11.11 13.21
CA GLN A 264 1.43 -11.14 11.77
C GLN A 264 2.48 -12.05 11.14
N PHE A 265 2.09 -12.72 10.07
CA PHE A 265 3.01 -13.56 9.29
C PHE A 265 2.79 -13.36 7.79
N GLN A 266 3.85 -13.58 7.04
CA GLN A 266 3.85 -13.49 5.57
C GLN A 266 4.61 -14.68 4.99
N ILE A 267 4.08 -15.20 3.90
CA ILE A 267 4.68 -16.27 3.10
C ILE A 267 4.91 -15.71 1.69
N GLY A 268 6.11 -15.87 1.15
CA GLY A 268 6.46 -15.41 -0.19
C GLY A 268 7.23 -14.09 -0.23
N THR A 269 7.52 -13.62 -1.44
CA THR A 269 8.41 -12.49 -1.75
C THR A 269 7.71 -11.13 -1.63
N GLY A 270 7.29 -10.74 -0.47
CA GLY A 270 6.73 -9.41 -0.18
C GLY A 270 7.61 -8.62 0.79
N PHE A 271 8.94 -8.65 0.59
CA PHE A 271 9.88 -7.88 1.42
C PHE A 271 10.22 -6.56 0.79
#